data_9c5b8778f9d5aa71907e49f1f09e79cd
#
_entry.id   9c5b8778f9d5aa71907e49f1f09e79cd
#
_cell.length_a   1.000
_cell.length_b   1.000
_cell.length_c   1.000
_cell.angle_alpha   90.00
_cell.angle_beta   90.00
_cell.angle_gamma   90.00
#
_symmetry.space_group_name_H-M   'P 1'
#
loop_
_entity.id
_entity.type
_entity.pdbx_description
1 polymer ?
#
loop_
_entity_poly.entity_id
_entity_poly.type
_entity_poly.pdbx_seq_one_letter_code
_entity_poly.pdbx_strand_id
1 'polypeptide(L)' 'MNYDFTKNELDFINENANFNDRQQEIFDRLTDRHGRQKIVKIAMEMHLSERTVSREIKSIKKKILKIV' A
#
# COMPACT_ATOMS: atom_id res chain seq x y z
N MET A 1 5.55 -9.65 3.38
CA MET A 1 6.28 -8.41 3.10
C MET A 1 6.15 -7.46 4.29
N ASN A 2 7.24 -6.86 4.68
CA ASN A 2 7.27 -5.88 5.76
C ASN A 2 7.05 -4.48 5.19
N TYR A 3 6.17 -3.70 5.80
CA TYR A 3 5.87 -2.34 5.36
C TYR A 3 6.59 -1.25 6.19
N ASP A 4 7.62 -1.66 6.93
CA ASP A 4 8.44 -0.72 7.71
C ASP A 4 9.54 -0.13 6.84
N PHE A 5 9.16 0.81 6.00
CA PHE A 5 10.10 1.51 5.13
C PHE A 5 10.62 2.77 5.81
N THR A 6 11.87 3.11 5.53
CA THR A 6 12.41 4.42 5.90
C THR A 6 11.74 5.49 5.04
N LYS A 7 11.88 6.76 5.46
CA LYS A 7 11.35 7.87 4.68
C LYS A 7 11.91 7.90 3.26
N ASN A 8 13.22 7.66 3.12
CA ASN A 8 13.87 7.63 1.81
C ASN A 8 13.34 6.51 0.93
N GLU A 9 13.09 5.35 1.53
CA GLU A 9 12.50 4.22 0.81
C GLU A 9 11.07 4.52 0.37
N LEU A 10 10.27 5.15 1.23
CA LEU A 10 8.90 5.55 0.88
C LEU A 10 8.90 6.56 -0.27
N ASP A 11 9.78 7.56 -0.21
CA ASP A 11 9.89 8.55 -1.27
C ASP A 11 10.27 7.90 -2.60
N PHE A 12 11.22 6.98 -2.57
CA PHE A 12 11.64 6.25 -3.77
C PHE A 12 10.49 5.44 -4.36
N ILE A 13 9.76 4.72 -3.51
CA ILE A 13 8.63 3.89 -3.95
C ILE A 13 7.53 4.79 -4.53
N ASN A 14 7.19 5.88 -3.85
CA ASN A 14 6.15 6.80 -4.31
C ASN A 14 6.50 7.46 -5.64
N GLU A 15 7.77 7.70 -5.90
CA GLU A 15 8.22 8.30 -7.15
C GLU A 15 8.29 7.31 -8.31
N ASN A 16 8.61 6.05 -8.03
CA ASN A 16 8.95 5.07 -9.07
C ASN A 16 7.91 3.98 -9.27
N ALA A 17 7.14 3.62 -8.25
CA ALA A 17 6.08 2.65 -8.38
C ALA A 17 4.89 3.29 -9.10
N ASN A 18 4.40 2.62 -10.12
CA ASN A 18 3.29 3.15 -10.92
C ASN A 18 1.95 2.74 -10.31
N PHE A 19 1.65 3.30 -9.13
CA PHE A 19 0.38 3.03 -8.46
C PHE A 19 -0.75 3.85 -9.09
N ASN A 20 -1.93 3.23 -9.22
CA ASN A 20 -3.14 4.00 -9.50
C ASN A 20 -3.63 4.65 -8.18
N ASP A 21 -4.65 5.50 -8.26
CA ASP A 21 -5.13 6.26 -7.09
C ASP A 21 -5.56 5.34 -5.95
N ARG A 22 -6.26 4.25 -6.26
CA ARG A 22 -6.69 3.29 -5.24
C ARG A 22 -5.49 2.62 -4.57
N GLN A 23 -4.51 2.20 -5.35
CA GLN A 23 -3.31 1.55 -4.83
C GLN A 23 -2.50 2.50 -3.97
N GLN A 24 -2.37 3.74 -4.39
CA GLN A 24 -1.65 4.76 -3.63
C GLN A 24 -2.31 4.98 -2.26
N GLU A 25 -3.63 5.07 -2.22
CA GLU A 25 -4.34 5.25 -0.95
C GLU A 25 -4.16 4.03 -0.04
N ILE A 26 -4.26 2.83 -0.58
CA ILE A 26 -4.04 1.60 0.20
C ILE A 26 -2.61 1.56 0.74
N PHE A 27 -1.63 1.88 -0.11
CA PHE A 27 -0.23 1.88 0.30
C PHE A 27 0.03 2.91 1.41
N ASP A 28 -0.56 4.09 1.28
CA ASP A 28 -0.43 5.13 2.32
C ASP A 28 -0.99 4.65 3.66
N ARG A 29 -2.13 3.98 3.65
CA ARG A 29 -2.74 3.45 4.88
C ARG A 29 -1.91 2.31 5.49
N LEU A 30 -1.28 1.49 4.66
CA LEU A 30 -0.43 0.39 5.13
C LEU A 30 0.88 0.88 5.74
N THR A 31 1.35 2.04 5.33
CA THR A 31 2.66 2.58 5.74
C THR A 31 2.55 3.77 6.69
N ASP A 32 1.35 4.12 7.11
CA ASP A 32 1.12 5.22 8.04
C ASP A 32 1.79 4.93 9.40
N ARG A 33 2.72 5.79 9.79
CA ARG A 33 3.46 5.64 11.05
C ARG A 33 2.59 5.85 12.29
N HIS A 34 1.50 6.61 12.15
CA HIS A 34 0.65 6.97 13.28
C HIS A 34 -0.50 5.99 13.51
N GLY A 35 -0.70 5.05 12.60
CA GLY A 35 -1.79 4.10 12.74
C GLY A 35 -1.88 3.18 11.54
N ARG A 36 -0.86 2.31 11.41
CA ARG A 36 -0.85 1.31 10.34
C ARG A 36 -2.15 0.51 10.36
N GLN A 37 -2.89 0.55 9.26
CA GLN A 37 -4.18 -0.09 9.19
C GLN A 37 -4.08 -1.53 8.70
N LYS A 38 -4.93 -2.39 9.24
CA LYS A 38 -5.07 -3.76 8.78
C LYS A 38 -6.08 -3.81 7.62
N ILE A 39 -6.05 -4.91 6.87
CA ILE A 39 -6.91 -5.09 5.69
C ILE A 39 -8.39 -4.84 6.00
N VAL A 40 -8.87 -5.34 7.13
CA VAL A 40 -10.28 -5.18 7.53
C VAL A 40 -10.65 -3.70 7.64
N LYS A 41 -9.80 -2.92 8.28
CA LYS A 41 -10.04 -1.49 8.48
C LYS A 41 -9.97 -0.71 7.16
N ILE A 42 -8.99 -1.03 6.33
CA ILE A 42 -8.84 -0.40 5.01
C ILE A 42 -10.07 -0.67 4.16
N ALA A 43 -10.52 -1.92 4.11
CA ALA A 43 -11.70 -2.31 3.36
C ALA A 43 -12.93 -1.54 3.82
N MET A 44 -13.11 -1.44 5.13
CA MET A 44 -14.25 -0.75 5.73
C MET A 44 -14.24 0.75 5.37
N GLU A 45 -13.11 1.41 5.55
CA GLU A 45 -13.00 2.86 5.32
C GLU A 45 -13.06 3.24 3.84
N MET A 46 -12.57 2.36 2.96
CA MET A 46 -12.59 2.60 1.51
C MET A 46 -13.83 2.02 0.83
N HIS A 47 -14.74 1.42 1.58
CA HIS A 47 -15.95 0.79 1.04
C HIS A 47 -15.62 -0.30 0.00
N LEU A 48 -14.60 -1.10 0.30
CA LEU A 48 -14.18 -2.21 -0.55
C LEU A 48 -14.31 -3.52 0.22
N SER A 49 -14.35 -4.63 -0.51
CA SER A 49 -14.27 -5.94 0.13
C SER A 49 -12.83 -6.21 0.56
N GLU A 50 -12.64 -7.06 1.58
CA GLU A 50 -11.30 -7.49 1.99
C GLU A 50 -10.58 -8.21 0.85
N ARG A 51 -11.33 -8.95 0.03
CA ARG A 51 -10.77 -9.64 -1.13
C ARG A 51 -10.19 -8.65 -2.14
N THR A 52 -10.88 -7.54 -2.39
CA THR A 52 -10.41 -6.49 -3.28
C THR A 52 -9.15 -5.85 -2.73
N VAL A 53 -9.13 -5.52 -1.44
CA VAL A 53 -7.95 -4.93 -0.79
C VAL A 53 -6.77 -5.90 -0.87
N SER A 54 -6.97 -7.18 -0.59
CA SER A 54 -5.91 -8.19 -0.68
C SER A 54 -5.35 -8.31 -2.09
N ARG A 55 -6.21 -8.25 -3.10
CA ARG A 55 -5.81 -8.29 -4.50
C ARG A 55 -4.96 -7.08 -4.87
N GLU A 56 -5.37 -5.91 -4.42
CA GLU A 56 -4.61 -4.68 -4.66
C GLU A 56 -3.26 -4.72 -3.96
N ILE A 57 -3.19 -5.25 -2.75
CA ILE A 57 -1.93 -5.39 -2.02
C ILE A 57 -0.96 -6.30 -2.78
N LYS A 58 -1.45 -7.39 -3.37
CA LYS A 58 -0.61 -8.25 -4.20
C LYS A 58 -0.04 -7.51 -5.40
N SER A 59 -0.86 -6.69 -6.05
CA SER A 59 -0.42 -5.86 -7.17
C SER A 59 0.61 -4.83 -6.73
N ILE A 60 0.38 -4.19 -5.58
CA ILE A 60 1.32 -3.22 -4.98
C ILE A 60 2.68 -3.89 -4.74
N LYS A 61 2.69 -5.07 -4.14
CA LYS A 61 3.92 -5.82 -3.88
C LYS A 61 4.70 -6.09 -5.17
N LYS A 62 4.00 -6.52 -6.23
CA LYS A 62 4.64 -6.77 -7.52
C LYS A 62 5.26 -5.51 -8.10
N LYS A 63 4.58 -4.38 -7.99
CA LYS A 63 5.10 -3.10 -8.48
C LYS A 63 6.33 -2.65 -7.71
N ILE A 64 6.33 -2.84 -6.39
CA ILE A 64 7.49 -2.51 -5.57
C ILE A 64 8.69 -3.39 -5.93
N LEU A 65 8.48 -4.69 -6.11
CA LEU A 65 9.55 -5.63 -6.46
C LEU A 65 10.18 -5.33 -7.82
N LYS A 66 9.49 -4.62 -8.70
CA LYS A 66 10.04 -4.23 -9.99
C LYS A 66 11.02 -3.06 -9.91
N ILE A 67 10.93 -2.26 -8.85
CA ILE A 67 11.74 -1.05 -8.73
C ILE A 67 12.82 -1.14 -7.66
N VAL A 68 12.84 -2.20 -6.85
CA VAL A 68 13.86 -2.40 -5.81
C VAL A 68 14.90 -3.42 -6.19
#